data_dd93c5beb08b396ed55386b1e74904ad
#
_entry.id   dd93c5beb08b396ed55386b1e74904ad
#
_cell.length_a   1.000
_cell.length_b   1.000
_cell.length_c   1.000
_cell.angle_alpha   90.00
_cell.angle_beta   90.00
_cell.angle_gamma   90.00
#
_symmetry.space_group_name_H-M   'P 1'
#
loop_
_entity.id
_entity.type
_entity.pdbx_description
1 polymer ?
#
loop_
_entity_poly.entity_id
_entity_poly.type
_entity_poly.pdbx_seq_one_letter_code
_entity_poly.pdbx_strand_id
1 'polypeptide(L)'
;MQALFDAVNAICAKIQIVSNWFWDFPCNLDWYGSIPILGNFSLAIILLVGTGIYFTFRLHFVQVHNFIFAIKVLMQRNHTRNGISSLTAFLLSTAMRVGPGNILGVTGAISIGGPGALFWMVAAALLGMAVKYAECLLAVRYRLKDADCLLYTSPSP
;
A
#
# COMPACT_ATOMS: atom_id res chain seq x y z
N MET A 1 15.93 -10.31 33.65
CA MET A 1 15.77 -10.28 32.20
C MET A 1 14.63 -11.17 31.73
N GLN A 2 14.49 -12.39 32.24
CA GLN A 2 13.39 -13.30 31.84
C GLN A 2 11.99 -12.72 32.11
N ALA A 3 11.75 -12.15 33.29
CA ALA A 3 10.47 -11.56 33.64
C ALA A 3 10.03 -10.40 32.69
N LEU A 4 11.00 -9.64 32.21
CA LEU A 4 10.71 -8.58 31.19
C LEU A 4 10.35 -9.20 29.85
N PHE A 5 11.01 -10.28 29.46
CA PHE A 5 10.76 -11.00 28.23
C PHE A 5 9.36 -11.63 28.23
N ASP A 6 8.98 -12.23 29.36
CA ASP A 6 7.66 -12.83 29.55
C ASP A 6 6.54 -11.77 29.54
N ALA A 7 6.78 -10.60 30.15
CA ALA A 7 5.85 -9.48 30.12
C ALA A 7 5.66 -8.94 28.69
N VAL A 8 6.74 -8.79 27.91
CA VAL A 8 6.68 -8.34 26.51
C VAL A 8 5.93 -9.37 25.66
N ASN A 9 6.22 -10.66 25.83
CA ASN A 9 5.52 -11.71 25.10
C ASN A 9 4.03 -11.78 25.43
N ALA A 10 3.65 -11.56 26.69
CA ALA A 10 2.24 -11.50 27.10
C ALA A 10 1.51 -10.30 26.48
N ILE A 11 2.17 -9.15 26.39
CA ILE A 11 1.63 -7.96 25.70
C ILE A 11 1.49 -8.23 24.19
N CYS A 12 2.52 -8.79 23.56
CA CYS A 12 2.49 -9.15 22.15
C CYS A 12 1.37 -10.15 21.84
N ALA A 13 1.15 -11.14 22.69
CA ALA A 13 0.06 -12.11 22.52
C ALA A 13 -1.32 -11.46 22.57
N LYS A 14 -1.53 -10.50 23.48
CA LYS A 14 -2.80 -9.74 23.55
C LYS A 14 -3.01 -8.86 22.30
N ILE A 15 -1.95 -8.19 21.85
CA ILE A 15 -2.00 -7.37 20.63
C ILE A 15 -2.32 -8.26 19.42
N GLN A 16 -1.76 -9.46 19.37
CA GLN A 16 -1.99 -10.39 18.27
C GLN A 16 -3.44 -10.90 18.23
N ILE A 17 -4.06 -11.14 19.38
CA ILE A 17 -5.49 -11.50 19.45
C ILE A 17 -6.37 -10.38 18.89
N VAL A 18 -6.13 -9.13 19.30
CA VAL A 18 -6.87 -7.96 18.81
C VAL A 18 -6.63 -7.75 17.30
N SER A 19 -5.38 -7.91 16.85
CA SER A 19 -5.03 -7.80 15.44
C SER A 19 -5.73 -8.86 14.60
N ASN A 20 -5.70 -10.11 15.02
CA ASN A 20 -6.35 -11.21 14.31
C ASN A 20 -7.87 -11.00 14.26
N TRP A 21 -8.50 -10.58 15.38
CA TRP A 21 -9.91 -10.27 15.38
C TRP A 21 -10.29 -9.18 14.38
N PHE A 22 -9.45 -8.14 14.27
CA PHE A 22 -9.68 -7.05 13.34
C PHE A 22 -9.46 -7.46 11.87
N TRP A 23 -8.43 -8.27 11.62
CA TRP A 23 -8.13 -8.77 10.27
C TRP A 23 -9.13 -9.83 9.79
N ASP A 24 -9.61 -10.67 10.70
CA ASP A 24 -10.57 -11.74 10.37
C ASP A 24 -12.03 -11.27 10.42
N PHE A 25 -12.27 -10.00 10.78
CA PHE A 25 -13.61 -9.45 10.74
C PHE A 25 -14.09 -9.30 9.28
N PRO A 26 -15.31 -9.73 8.91
CA PRO A 26 -16.38 -10.34 9.70
C PRO A 26 -16.44 -11.87 9.59
N CYS A 27 -15.36 -12.54 9.17
CA CYS A 27 -15.34 -14.02 9.04
C CYS A 27 -15.67 -14.73 10.37
N ASN A 28 -15.49 -14.04 11.50
CA ASN A 28 -15.84 -14.52 12.84
C ASN A 28 -17.36 -14.54 13.13
N LEU A 29 -18.19 -14.01 12.22
CA LEU A 29 -19.65 -14.05 12.36
C LEU A 29 -20.21 -15.26 11.61
N ASP A 30 -20.97 -16.10 12.31
CA ASP A 30 -21.51 -17.36 11.78
C ASP A 30 -22.34 -17.19 10.50
N TRP A 31 -23.10 -16.09 10.41
CA TRP A 31 -23.93 -15.81 9.22
C TRP A 31 -23.09 -15.40 8.00
N TYR A 32 -21.93 -14.74 8.20
CA TYR A 32 -21.04 -14.33 7.12
C TYR A 32 -20.18 -15.51 6.64
N GLY A 33 -19.69 -16.34 7.56
CA GLY A 33 -18.94 -17.56 7.26
C GLY A 33 -19.74 -18.59 6.46
N SER A 34 -21.07 -18.52 6.50
CA SER A 34 -21.95 -19.39 5.71
C SER A 34 -22.00 -19.05 4.21
N ILE A 35 -21.46 -17.91 3.79
CA ILE A 35 -21.43 -17.53 2.38
C ILE A 35 -20.25 -18.20 1.69
N PRO A 36 -20.46 -19.10 0.69
CA PRO A 36 -19.42 -20.02 0.20
C PRO A 36 -18.21 -19.36 -0.48
N ILE A 37 -18.32 -18.11 -0.90
CA ILE A 37 -17.20 -17.40 -1.58
C ILE A 37 -16.69 -16.26 -0.71
N LEU A 38 -17.59 -15.42 -0.18
CA LEU A 38 -17.22 -14.23 0.61
C LEU A 38 -16.80 -14.56 2.04
N GLY A 39 -17.33 -15.65 2.61
CA GLY A 39 -17.08 -16.01 4.01
C GLY A 39 -15.61 -16.31 4.36
N ASN A 40 -14.81 -16.65 3.34
CA ASN A 40 -13.39 -16.90 3.51
C ASN A 40 -12.50 -15.66 3.34
N PHE A 41 -13.09 -14.51 2.95
CA PHE A 41 -12.34 -13.28 2.72
C PHE A 41 -12.69 -12.24 3.78
N SER A 42 -11.68 -11.74 4.46
CA SER A 42 -11.80 -10.60 5.36
C SER A 42 -12.35 -9.37 4.63
N LEU A 43 -13.15 -8.57 5.32
CA LEU A 43 -13.68 -7.30 4.80
C LEU A 43 -12.55 -6.39 4.30
N ALA A 44 -11.41 -6.38 4.99
CA ALA A 44 -10.25 -5.61 4.60
C ALA A 44 -9.73 -6.01 3.22
N ILE A 45 -9.66 -7.32 2.94
CA ILE A 45 -9.22 -7.85 1.63
C ILE A 45 -10.24 -7.48 0.55
N ILE A 46 -11.54 -7.64 0.82
CA ILE A 46 -12.61 -7.31 -0.13
C ILE A 46 -12.60 -5.82 -0.47
N LEU A 47 -12.46 -4.96 0.53
CA LEU A 47 -12.37 -3.51 0.31
C LEU A 47 -11.11 -3.13 -0.48
N LEU A 48 -9.96 -3.74 -0.16
CA LEU A 48 -8.70 -3.45 -0.83
C LEU A 48 -8.71 -3.89 -2.29
N VAL A 49 -9.16 -5.10 -2.56
CA VAL A 49 -9.28 -5.64 -3.93
C VAL A 49 -10.39 -4.90 -4.68
N GLY A 50 -11.54 -4.68 -4.06
CA GLY A 50 -12.68 -3.98 -4.65
C GLY A 50 -12.34 -2.55 -5.04
N THR A 51 -11.68 -1.79 -4.16
CA THR A 51 -11.19 -0.44 -4.47
C THR A 51 -10.14 -0.46 -5.57
N GLY A 52 -9.24 -1.42 -5.58
CA GLY A 52 -8.25 -1.59 -6.64
C GLY A 52 -8.89 -1.83 -8.01
N ILE A 53 -9.87 -2.71 -8.07
CA ILE A 53 -10.66 -3.00 -9.28
C ILE A 53 -11.45 -1.76 -9.70
N TYR A 54 -12.18 -1.14 -8.78
CA TYR A 54 -12.96 0.07 -9.05
C TYR A 54 -12.10 1.18 -9.66
N PHE A 55 -10.96 1.51 -9.06
CA PHE A 55 -10.06 2.52 -9.59
C PHE A 55 -9.42 2.12 -10.90
N THR A 56 -9.12 0.85 -11.12
CA THR A 56 -8.58 0.36 -12.40
C THR A 56 -9.56 0.64 -13.54
N PHE A 57 -10.83 0.32 -13.36
CA PHE A 57 -11.87 0.61 -14.37
C PHE A 57 -12.15 2.12 -14.48
N ARG A 58 -12.27 2.81 -13.38
CA ARG A 58 -12.57 4.25 -13.35
C ARG A 58 -11.47 5.10 -13.99
N LEU A 59 -10.22 4.68 -13.89
CA LEU A 59 -9.06 5.36 -14.47
C LEU A 59 -8.67 4.80 -15.86
N HIS A 60 -9.53 4.00 -16.48
CA HIS A 60 -9.32 3.44 -17.83
C HIS A 60 -7.96 2.74 -17.99
N PHE A 61 -7.63 1.83 -17.07
CA PHE A 61 -6.37 1.07 -17.11
C PHE A 61 -5.12 1.96 -17.23
N VAL A 62 -5.08 3.02 -16.42
CA VAL A 62 -3.97 3.99 -16.41
C VAL A 62 -2.59 3.33 -16.24
N GLN A 63 -2.55 2.18 -15.58
CA GLN A 63 -1.32 1.41 -15.36
C GLN A 63 -0.64 1.01 -16.68
N VAL A 64 -1.44 0.70 -17.71
CA VAL A 64 -0.94 0.27 -19.02
C VAL A 64 -0.81 1.46 -19.96
N HIS A 65 -1.84 2.30 -20.02
CA HIS A 65 -1.93 3.40 -20.97
C HIS A 65 -0.86 4.47 -20.75
N ASN A 66 -0.61 4.83 -19.50
CA ASN A 66 0.34 5.91 -19.17
C ASN A 66 1.73 5.40 -18.76
N PHE A 67 2.00 4.10 -18.84
CA PHE A 67 3.26 3.53 -18.41
C PHE A 67 4.46 4.09 -19.19
N ILE A 68 4.37 4.12 -20.53
CA ILE A 68 5.42 4.64 -21.39
C ILE A 68 5.61 6.14 -21.18
N PHE A 69 4.51 6.87 -21.01
CA PHE A 69 4.56 8.30 -20.72
C PHE A 69 5.22 8.59 -19.37
N ALA A 70 4.92 7.80 -18.35
CA ALA A 70 5.54 7.93 -17.02
C ALA A 70 7.05 7.72 -17.07
N ILE A 71 7.53 6.71 -17.80
CA ILE A 71 8.96 6.48 -18.01
C ILE A 71 9.60 7.68 -18.74
N LYS A 72 8.95 8.19 -19.78
CA LYS A 72 9.46 9.34 -20.54
C LYS A 72 9.59 10.59 -19.67
N VAL A 73 8.58 10.87 -18.84
CA VAL A 73 8.61 12.00 -17.88
C VAL A 73 9.69 11.81 -16.81
N LEU A 74 9.89 10.58 -16.35
CA LEU A 74 10.92 10.25 -15.37
C LEU A 74 12.32 10.48 -15.91
N MET A 75 12.55 10.16 -17.20
CA MET A 75 13.84 10.34 -17.88
C MET A 75 14.06 11.78 -18.36
N GLN A 76 13.02 12.61 -18.42
CA GLN A 76 13.18 14.02 -18.75
C GLN A 76 13.93 14.75 -17.62
N ARG A 77 15.11 15.24 -17.95
CA ARG A 77 15.94 16.04 -17.04
C ARG A 77 15.41 17.48 -16.96
N ASN A 78 14.28 17.64 -16.28
CA ASN A 78 13.77 18.99 -16.02
C ASN A 78 14.58 19.63 -14.89
N HIS A 79 15.53 20.47 -15.26
CA HIS A 79 16.18 21.40 -14.36
C HIS A 79 15.21 22.52 -14.01
N THR A 80 14.34 22.29 -13.04
CA THR A 80 13.63 23.40 -12.41
C THR A 80 14.61 24.15 -11.54
N ARG A 81 14.74 25.44 -11.76
CA ARG A 81 15.76 26.33 -11.19
C ARG A 81 15.87 26.28 -9.65
N ASN A 82 14.88 25.72 -8.94
CA ASN A 82 14.81 25.57 -7.49
C ASN A 82 14.13 24.26 -7.04
N GLY A 83 14.13 23.19 -7.84
CA GLY A 83 13.43 21.95 -7.52
C GLY A 83 14.29 20.69 -7.73
N ILE A 84 13.89 19.63 -7.03
CA ILE A 84 14.48 18.30 -7.16
C ILE A 84 14.08 17.73 -8.52
N SER A 85 15.01 17.05 -9.24
CA SER A 85 14.69 16.39 -10.51
C SER A 85 13.66 15.28 -10.31
N SER A 86 12.84 15.00 -11.34
CA SER A 86 11.81 13.93 -11.29
C SER A 86 12.41 12.58 -10.91
N LEU A 87 13.60 12.27 -11.42
CA LEU A 87 14.32 11.04 -11.09
C LEU A 87 14.75 11.00 -9.61
N THR A 88 15.29 12.10 -9.09
CA THR A 88 15.69 12.19 -7.68
C THR A 88 14.49 12.05 -6.75
N ALA A 89 13.37 12.70 -7.07
CA ALA A 89 12.12 12.58 -6.29
C ALA A 89 11.60 11.14 -6.30
N PHE A 90 11.65 10.46 -7.43
CA PHE A 90 11.27 9.06 -7.56
C PHE A 90 12.17 8.14 -6.73
N LEU A 91 13.50 8.29 -6.85
CA LEU A 91 14.45 7.49 -6.08
C LEU A 91 14.30 7.69 -4.59
N LEU A 92 14.14 8.94 -4.13
CA LEU A 92 13.92 9.27 -2.73
C LEU A 92 12.61 8.64 -2.22
N SER A 93 11.52 8.78 -2.95
CA SER A 93 10.22 8.20 -2.61
C SER A 93 10.28 6.67 -2.55
N THR A 94 11.03 6.04 -3.44
CA THR A 94 11.21 4.58 -3.44
C THR A 94 12.07 4.13 -2.26
N ALA A 95 13.18 4.83 -1.98
CA ALA A 95 14.05 4.51 -0.86
C ALA A 95 13.32 4.58 0.50
N MET A 96 12.44 5.55 0.67
CA MET A 96 11.64 5.70 1.90
C MET A 96 10.61 4.57 2.12
N ARG A 97 10.22 3.86 1.06
CA ARG A 97 9.23 2.77 1.12
C ARG A 97 9.84 1.40 1.34
N VAL A 98 11.12 1.24 1.04
CA VAL A 98 11.84 -0.03 1.24
C VAL A 98 12.26 -0.13 2.70
N GLY A 99 11.50 -0.87 3.49
CA GLY A 99 11.78 -1.13 4.89
C GLY A 99 11.96 -2.62 5.17
N PRO A 100 12.51 -2.97 6.33
CA PRO A 100 12.70 -4.38 6.73
C PRO A 100 11.38 -5.16 6.77
N GLY A 101 10.26 -4.49 7.05
CA GLY A 101 8.92 -5.08 7.02
C GLY A 101 8.51 -5.63 5.65
N ASN A 102 8.94 -4.98 4.57
CA ASN A 102 8.66 -5.47 3.21
C ASN A 102 9.40 -6.79 2.93
N ILE A 103 10.64 -6.92 3.41
CA ILE A 103 11.44 -8.14 3.24
C ILE A 103 10.82 -9.28 4.06
N LEU A 104 10.53 -9.02 5.33
CA LEU A 104 9.92 -10.00 6.23
C LEU A 104 8.52 -10.41 5.77
N GLY A 105 7.72 -9.47 5.27
CA GLY A 105 6.39 -9.76 4.74
C GLY A 105 6.43 -10.66 3.51
N VAL A 106 7.33 -10.40 2.57
CA VAL A 106 7.48 -11.22 1.35
C VAL A 106 8.01 -12.61 1.69
N THR A 107 9.06 -12.70 2.51
CA THR A 107 9.62 -14.00 2.90
C THR A 107 8.63 -14.83 3.70
N GLY A 108 7.89 -14.21 4.62
CA GLY A 108 6.83 -14.87 5.38
C GLY A 108 5.70 -15.39 4.49
N ALA A 109 5.23 -14.57 3.54
CA ALA A 109 4.19 -14.96 2.60
C ALA A 109 4.63 -16.14 1.71
N ILE A 110 5.87 -16.15 1.22
CA ILE A 110 6.41 -17.27 0.43
C ILE A 110 6.58 -18.53 1.28
N SER A 111 7.03 -18.40 2.51
CA SER A 111 7.22 -19.53 3.42
C SER A 111 5.90 -20.26 3.73
N ILE A 112 4.80 -19.51 3.86
CA ILE A 112 3.49 -20.06 4.22
C ILE A 112 2.70 -20.46 2.96
N GLY A 113 2.69 -19.60 1.93
CA GLY A 113 1.86 -19.76 0.74
C GLY A 113 2.56 -20.39 -0.46
N GLY A 114 3.87 -20.70 -0.34
CA GLY A 114 4.65 -21.26 -1.42
C GLY A 114 4.74 -20.37 -2.67
N PRO A 115 5.06 -20.95 -3.85
CA PRO A 115 5.21 -20.18 -5.11
C PRO A 115 3.95 -19.45 -5.54
N GLY A 116 2.76 -19.95 -5.18
CA GLY A 116 1.48 -19.31 -5.49
C GLY A 116 1.30 -17.95 -4.84
N ALA A 117 1.90 -17.73 -3.67
CA ALA A 117 1.87 -16.44 -3.01
C ALA A 117 2.49 -15.32 -3.88
N LEU A 118 3.58 -15.62 -4.59
CA LEU A 118 4.24 -14.66 -5.47
C LEU A 118 3.31 -14.17 -6.59
N PHE A 119 2.56 -15.08 -7.21
CA PHE A 119 1.58 -14.72 -8.24
C PHE A 119 0.53 -13.74 -7.69
N TRP A 120 -0.05 -14.04 -6.53
CA TRP A 120 -1.05 -13.18 -5.91
C TRP A 120 -0.48 -11.84 -5.46
N MET A 121 0.76 -11.79 -5.01
CA MET A 121 1.44 -10.54 -4.66
C MET A 121 1.62 -9.64 -5.88
N VAL A 122 2.01 -10.19 -7.03
CA VAL A 122 2.11 -9.42 -8.29
C VAL A 122 0.74 -8.93 -8.74
N ALA A 123 -0.28 -9.77 -8.69
CA ALA A 123 -1.66 -9.37 -9.03
C ALA A 123 -2.16 -8.24 -8.12
N ALA A 124 -1.94 -8.33 -6.80
CA ALA A 124 -2.29 -7.29 -5.85
C ALA A 124 -1.51 -5.99 -6.09
N ALA A 125 -0.23 -6.07 -6.47
CA ALA A 125 0.58 -4.92 -6.80
C ALA A 125 0.03 -4.17 -8.03
N LEU A 126 -0.41 -4.89 -9.06
CA LEU A 126 -1.02 -4.28 -10.25
C LEU A 126 -2.31 -3.51 -9.90
N LEU A 127 -3.15 -4.07 -9.04
CA LEU A 127 -4.36 -3.39 -8.55
C LEU A 127 -3.99 -2.17 -7.67
N GLY A 128 -2.98 -2.33 -6.82
CA GLY A 128 -2.48 -1.27 -5.95
C GLY A 128 -1.91 -0.06 -6.70
N MET A 129 -1.38 -0.25 -7.91
CA MET A 129 -0.90 0.86 -8.75
C MET A 129 -1.99 1.89 -9.06
N ALA A 130 -3.23 1.45 -9.35
CA ALA A 130 -4.35 2.35 -9.63
C ALA A 130 -4.74 3.18 -8.40
N VAL A 131 -4.73 2.56 -7.23
CA VAL A 131 -5.01 3.25 -5.96
C VAL A 131 -3.93 4.30 -5.67
N LYS A 132 -2.66 3.94 -5.85
CA LYS A 132 -1.53 4.87 -5.68
C LYS A 132 -1.56 6.03 -6.66
N TYR A 133 -1.98 5.81 -7.89
CA TYR A 133 -2.17 6.88 -8.86
C TYR A 133 -3.27 7.85 -8.41
N ALA A 134 -4.40 7.35 -7.93
CA ALA A 134 -5.47 8.17 -7.40
C ALA A 134 -5.02 8.99 -6.17
N GLU A 135 -4.28 8.38 -5.26
CA GLU A 135 -3.70 9.05 -4.09
C GLU A 135 -2.76 10.20 -4.49
N CYS A 136 -1.86 9.96 -5.45
CA CYS A 136 -0.96 10.99 -5.96
C CYS A 136 -1.72 12.14 -6.65
N LEU A 137 -2.78 11.82 -7.40
CA LEU A 137 -3.64 12.83 -8.02
C LEU A 137 -4.32 13.73 -6.98
N LEU A 138 -4.86 13.13 -5.93
CA LEU A 138 -5.47 13.87 -4.82
C LEU A 138 -4.44 14.74 -4.10
N ALA A 139 -3.27 14.20 -3.81
CA ALA A 139 -2.18 14.95 -3.16
C ALA A 139 -1.76 16.18 -3.98
N VAL A 140 -1.68 16.07 -5.31
CA VAL A 140 -1.36 17.20 -6.18
C VAL A 140 -2.51 18.21 -6.25
N ARG A 141 -3.77 17.74 -6.29
CA ARG A 141 -4.94 18.61 -6.39
C ARG A 141 -5.19 19.43 -5.13
N TYR A 142 -4.98 18.84 -3.96
CA TYR A 142 -5.20 19.49 -2.66
C TYR A 142 -3.94 20.08 -2.06
N ARG A 143 -2.90 20.24 -2.86
CA ARG A 143 -1.63 20.80 -2.45
C ARG A 143 -1.80 22.30 -2.12
N LEU A 144 -1.56 22.65 -0.87
CA LEU A 144 -1.49 24.05 -0.43
C LEU A 144 -0.12 24.61 -0.80
N LYS A 145 -0.10 25.76 -1.45
CA LYS A 145 1.11 26.53 -1.72
C LYS A 145 1.19 27.64 -0.66
N ASP A 146 2.10 27.51 0.26
CA ASP A 146 2.41 28.60 1.18
C ASP A 146 3.33 29.59 0.46
N ALA A 147 2.96 30.89 0.48
CA ALA A 147 3.66 31.92 -0.28
C ALA A 147 5.09 32.14 0.21
N ASP A 148 5.36 31.85 1.48
CA ASP A 148 6.65 32.08 2.14
C ASP A 148 7.53 30.83 2.25
N CYS A 149 7.05 29.67 1.89
CA CYS A 149 7.79 28.43 1.98
C CYS A 149 7.91 27.76 0.61
N LEU A 150 9.11 27.74 0.06
CA LEU A 150 9.46 26.99 -1.16
C LEU A 150 9.32 25.47 -1.01
N LEU A 151 9.10 25.01 0.21
CA LEU A 151 8.81 23.62 0.57
C LEU A 151 7.30 23.39 0.60
N TYR A 152 6.82 22.54 -0.27
CA TYR A 152 5.45 22.11 -0.29
C TYR A 152 5.19 21.21 0.92
N THR A 153 4.52 21.73 1.90
CA THR A 153 4.01 20.92 2.99
C THR A 153 2.79 20.15 2.51
N SER A 154 2.80 18.84 2.71
CA SER A 154 1.57 18.06 2.79
C SER A 154 0.74 18.69 3.91
N PRO A 155 -0.60 18.82 3.78
CA PRO A 155 -1.42 19.18 4.92
C PRO A 155 -1.15 18.14 5.99
N SER A 156 -0.44 18.53 7.04
CA SER A 156 -0.35 17.70 8.24
C SER A 156 -1.73 17.67 8.89
N PRO A 157 -2.18 16.51 9.38
CA PRO A 157 -3.42 16.43 10.14
C PRO A 157 -3.39 17.30 11.39
#